data_997d5d9cdedc6f1faf1b5b1de1c26243
#
_entry.id   997d5d9cdedc6f1faf1b5b1de1c26243
#
_cell.length_a   1.000
_cell.length_b   1.000
_cell.length_c   1.000
_cell.angle_alpha   90.00
_cell.angle_beta   90.00
_cell.angle_gamma   90.00
#
_symmetry.space_group_name_H-M   'P 1'
#
loop_
_entity.id
_entity.type
_entity.pdbx_description
1 polymer ?
#
loop_
_entity_poly.entity_id
_entity_poly.type
_entity_poly.pdbx_seq_one_letter_code
_entity_poly.pdbx_strand_id
1 'polypeptide(L)'
;MNTQQELDDAVSVIAWLAEQSWCDGSVGMMGKSWGGFNSLEVAALQPPALKAIITVCSSDDRYSDDVHYKGGCVLSTDMLGWSTTMLAWNARPPDPAVLGESWRDRWLERLEQTPLLVQEWISHQHRDAYWKHGSICEDYSAVKCAVYAVGGWADPYSNAIPRMLSG
;
A
#
# COMPACT_ATOMS: atom_id res chain seq x y z
N MET A 1 0.72 8.15 0.76
CA MET A 1 0.40 6.74 0.49
C MET A 1 1.65 6.07 -0.01
N ASN A 2 2.00 4.92 0.51
CA ASN A 2 3.29 4.24 0.37
C ASN A 2 4.45 5.15 0.78
N THR A 3 4.41 5.58 2.01
CA THR A 3 5.51 6.36 2.57
C THR A 3 6.58 5.42 3.11
N GLN A 4 7.83 5.88 3.14
CA GLN A 4 8.90 5.12 3.79
C GLN A 4 8.55 4.77 5.22
N GLN A 5 7.84 5.64 5.93
CA GLN A 5 7.38 5.41 7.30
C GLN A 5 6.47 4.16 7.42
N GLU A 6 5.55 3.95 6.46
CA GLU A 6 4.69 2.75 6.48
C GLU A 6 5.52 1.46 6.37
N LEU A 7 6.57 1.49 5.57
CA LEU A 7 7.48 0.35 5.39
C LEU A 7 8.33 0.13 6.64
N ASP A 8 8.89 1.18 7.21
CA ASP A 8 9.73 1.12 8.42
C ASP A 8 8.92 0.63 9.63
N ASP A 9 7.67 1.09 9.76
CA ASP A 9 6.75 0.64 10.80
C ASP A 9 6.42 -0.85 10.63
N ALA A 10 6.15 -1.29 9.41
CA ALA A 10 5.86 -2.70 9.13
C ALA A 10 7.06 -3.61 9.46
N VAL A 11 8.27 -3.21 9.08
CA VAL A 11 9.51 -3.94 9.43
C VAL A 11 9.69 -4.01 10.94
N SER A 12 9.45 -2.91 11.64
CA SER A 12 9.54 -2.83 13.11
C SER A 12 8.52 -3.74 13.79
N VAL A 13 7.27 -3.76 13.30
CA VAL A 13 6.21 -4.64 13.82
C VAL A 13 6.56 -6.11 13.58
N ILE A 14 7.08 -6.47 12.40
CA ILE A 14 7.50 -7.84 12.09
C ILE A 14 8.62 -8.29 13.04
N ALA A 15 9.61 -7.44 13.29
CA ALA A 15 10.69 -7.73 14.22
C ALA A 15 10.16 -7.93 15.64
N TRP A 16 9.29 -7.03 16.11
CA TRP A 16 8.66 -7.13 17.42
C TRP A 16 7.83 -8.40 17.58
N LEU A 17 7.04 -8.78 16.55
CA LEU A 17 6.24 -10.01 16.59
C LEU A 17 7.12 -11.25 16.73
N ALA A 18 8.26 -11.29 16.03
CA ALA A 18 9.17 -12.43 16.05
C ALA A 18 9.83 -12.67 17.43
N GLU A 19 9.91 -11.63 18.27
CA GLU A 19 10.50 -11.68 19.61
C GLU A 19 9.49 -12.10 20.70
N GLN A 20 8.19 -12.21 20.36
CA GLN A 20 7.18 -12.53 21.35
C GLN A 20 7.27 -14.00 21.78
N SER A 21 7.03 -14.28 23.06
CA SER A 21 7.10 -15.64 23.62
C SER A 21 6.08 -16.64 23.02
N TRP A 22 5.07 -16.15 22.35
CA TRP A 22 4.04 -16.92 21.66
C TRP A 22 4.32 -17.08 20.15
N CYS A 23 5.41 -16.50 19.63
CA CYS A 23 5.83 -16.58 18.24
C CYS A 23 7.04 -17.50 18.11
N ASP A 24 7.10 -18.30 17.07
CA ASP A 24 8.25 -19.16 16.76
C ASP A 24 9.38 -18.46 15.99
N GLY A 25 9.29 -17.14 15.86
CA GLY A 25 10.23 -16.31 15.09
C GLY A 25 9.90 -16.22 13.59
N SER A 26 8.79 -16.81 13.16
CA SER A 26 8.33 -16.78 11.77
C SER A 26 7.06 -15.94 11.65
N VAL A 27 7.10 -14.94 10.78
CA VAL A 27 5.98 -14.00 10.57
C VAL A 27 5.50 -14.12 9.12
N GLY A 28 4.18 -14.13 8.95
CA GLY A 28 3.53 -13.99 7.65
C GLY A 28 2.84 -12.63 7.55
N MET A 29 2.76 -12.07 6.37
CA MET A 29 2.01 -10.84 6.10
C MET A 29 0.97 -11.09 5.02
N MET A 30 -0.22 -10.54 5.18
CA MET A 30 -1.23 -10.60 4.13
C MET A 30 -1.99 -9.30 4.00
N GLY A 31 -2.43 -9.03 2.79
CA GLY A 31 -3.25 -7.87 2.55
C GLY A 31 -3.97 -7.89 1.22
N LYS A 32 -5.07 -7.14 1.16
CA LYS A 32 -5.84 -6.91 -0.06
C LYS A 32 -5.63 -5.48 -0.53
N SER A 33 -5.53 -5.28 -1.86
CA SER A 33 -5.35 -3.97 -2.49
C SER A 33 -4.17 -3.24 -1.85
N TRP A 34 -4.37 -2.11 -1.18
CA TRP A 34 -3.33 -1.38 -0.47
C TRP A 34 -2.47 -2.27 0.45
N GLY A 35 -3.10 -3.14 1.23
CA GLY A 35 -2.37 -4.08 2.08
C GLY A 35 -1.57 -5.12 1.29
N GLY A 36 -2.02 -5.46 0.08
CA GLY A 36 -1.30 -6.33 -0.85
C GLY A 36 -0.06 -5.65 -1.43
N PHE A 37 -0.17 -4.38 -1.84
CA PHE A 37 0.97 -3.56 -2.24
C PHE A 37 2.01 -3.48 -1.12
N ASN A 38 1.58 -3.12 0.10
CA ASN A 38 2.47 -3.05 1.25
C ASN A 38 3.15 -4.39 1.55
N SER A 39 2.45 -5.51 1.38
CA SER A 39 3.04 -6.84 1.58
C SER A 39 4.18 -7.10 0.60
N LEU A 40 4.01 -6.73 -0.67
CA LEU A 40 5.05 -6.85 -1.70
C LEU A 40 6.25 -5.95 -1.42
N GLU A 41 6.00 -4.68 -1.09
CA GLU A 41 7.05 -3.71 -0.80
C GLU A 41 7.86 -4.10 0.45
N VAL A 42 7.19 -4.51 1.53
CA VAL A 42 7.85 -4.98 2.75
C VAL A 42 8.65 -6.26 2.49
N ALA A 43 8.13 -7.18 1.66
CA ALA A 43 8.86 -8.39 1.27
C ALA A 43 10.16 -8.06 0.51
N ALA A 44 10.16 -7.02 -0.33
CA ALA A 44 11.34 -6.55 -1.04
C ALA A 44 12.41 -5.96 -0.10
N LEU A 45 12.04 -5.49 1.10
CA LEU A 45 12.98 -5.06 2.14
C LEU A 45 13.62 -6.24 2.92
N GLN A 46 13.13 -7.46 2.71
CA GLN A 46 13.67 -8.69 3.26
C GLN A 46 13.78 -8.73 4.81
N PRO A 47 12.72 -8.37 5.57
CA PRO A 47 12.79 -8.51 7.03
C PRO A 47 13.10 -9.95 7.41
N PRO A 48 14.09 -10.23 8.27
CA PRO A 48 14.57 -11.61 8.50
C PRO A 48 13.48 -12.58 8.99
N ALA A 49 12.51 -12.08 9.75
CA ALA A 49 11.42 -12.88 10.29
C ALA A 49 10.27 -13.10 9.29
N LEU A 50 10.18 -12.32 8.21
CA LEU A 50 9.12 -12.47 7.21
C LEU A 50 9.38 -13.67 6.32
N LYS A 51 8.55 -14.72 6.43
CA LYS A 51 8.72 -15.99 5.73
C LYS A 51 7.79 -16.17 4.54
N ALA A 52 6.62 -15.53 4.58
CA ALA A 52 5.65 -15.61 3.51
C ALA A 52 4.75 -14.37 3.46
N ILE A 53 4.25 -14.06 2.27
CA ILE A 53 3.20 -13.07 2.08
C ILE A 53 2.05 -13.61 1.26
N ILE A 54 0.84 -13.08 1.53
CA ILE A 54 -0.33 -13.24 0.67
C ILE A 54 -0.73 -11.85 0.16
N THR A 55 -0.67 -11.65 -1.14
CA THR A 55 -1.09 -10.41 -1.79
C THR A 55 -2.33 -10.65 -2.62
N VAL A 56 -3.39 -9.88 -2.37
CA VAL A 56 -4.70 -10.08 -3.00
C VAL A 56 -5.10 -8.79 -3.74
N CYS A 57 -5.41 -8.91 -5.02
CA CYS A 57 -5.91 -7.79 -5.84
C CYS A 57 -5.01 -6.55 -5.71
N SER A 58 -3.74 -6.71 -6.02
CA SER A 58 -2.71 -5.65 -5.96
C SER A 58 -1.84 -5.66 -7.21
N SER A 59 -1.20 -4.55 -7.50
CA SER A 59 -0.26 -4.43 -8.61
C SER A 59 1.20 -4.45 -8.13
N ASP A 60 2.07 -4.79 -9.03
CA ASP A 60 3.53 -4.76 -8.92
C ASP A 60 4.13 -3.47 -9.48
N ASP A 61 3.33 -2.69 -10.24
CA ASP A 61 3.75 -1.45 -10.92
C ASP A 61 2.71 -0.34 -10.75
N ARG A 62 3.05 0.65 -9.94
CA ARG A 62 2.18 1.78 -9.57
C ARG A 62 1.94 2.78 -10.69
N TYR A 63 2.74 2.74 -11.74
CA TYR A 63 2.64 3.67 -12.85
C TYR A 63 2.01 3.05 -14.10
N SER A 64 2.39 1.83 -14.43
CA SER A 64 1.93 1.22 -15.67
C SER A 64 0.61 0.47 -15.54
N ASP A 65 0.25 0.04 -14.31
CA ASP A 65 -0.93 -0.81 -14.11
C ASP A 65 -1.54 -0.64 -12.70
N ASP A 66 -2.03 0.55 -12.42
CA ASP A 66 -2.67 0.89 -11.14
C ASP A 66 -3.91 1.75 -11.38
N VAL A 67 -4.64 2.09 -10.31
CA VAL A 67 -5.80 3.01 -10.32
C VAL A 67 -5.43 4.46 -10.63
N HIS A 68 -4.16 4.81 -10.52
CA HIS A 68 -3.65 6.17 -10.79
C HIS A 68 -3.30 6.34 -12.28
N TYR A 69 -2.52 5.40 -12.79
CA TYR A 69 -2.04 5.39 -14.17
C TYR A 69 -2.13 3.98 -14.73
N LYS A 70 -2.45 3.88 -16.02
CA LYS A 70 -2.47 2.62 -16.76
C LYS A 70 -1.81 2.82 -18.12
N GLY A 71 -0.78 2.03 -18.39
CA GLY A 71 0.04 2.21 -19.59
C GLY A 71 0.70 3.59 -19.69
N GLY A 72 0.98 4.24 -18.55
CA GLY A 72 1.54 5.59 -18.50
C GLY A 72 0.52 6.72 -18.73
N CYS A 73 -0.76 6.40 -18.89
CA CYS A 73 -1.84 7.37 -19.04
C CYS A 73 -2.60 7.55 -17.73
N VAL A 74 -2.98 8.79 -17.42
CA VAL A 74 -3.84 9.10 -16.27
C VAL A 74 -5.16 8.36 -16.39
N LEU A 75 -5.50 7.56 -15.38
CA LEU A 75 -6.80 6.89 -15.28
C LEU A 75 -7.78 7.81 -14.54
N SER A 76 -8.24 8.85 -15.24
CA SER A 76 -8.90 10.01 -14.64
C SER A 76 -10.17 9.68 -13.82
N THR A 77 -10.97 8.73 -14.29
CA THR A 77 -12.20 8.31 -13.58
C THR A 77 -11.90 7.60 -12.27
N ASP A 78 -10.99 6.64 -12.30
CA ASP A 78 -10.63 5.85 -11.13
C ASP A 78 -9.79 6.66 -10.14
N MET A 79 -8.82 7.43 -10.64
CA MET A 79 -8.01 8.30 -9.81
C MET A 79 -8.85 9.33 -9.06
N LEU A 80 -9.80 9.99 -9.73
CA LEU A 80 -10.67 10.98 -9.11
C LEU A 80 -11.60 10.33 -8.08
N GLY A 81 -12.24 9.22 -8.45
CA GLY A 81 -13.10 8.45 -7.56
C GLY A 81 -12.37 7.98 -6.31
N TRP A 82 -11.16 7.43 -6.48
CA TRP A 82 -10.33 6.95 -5.38
C TRP A 82 -9.88 8.09 -4.46
N SER A 83 -9.38 9.20 -5.01
CA SER A 83 -8.94 10.35 -4.22
C SER A 83 -10.08 10.97 -3.41
N THR A 84 -11.28 11.06 -4.01
CA THR A 84 -12.48 11.57 -3.32
C THR A 84 -12.91 10.65 -2.18
N THR A 85 -12.86 9.34 -2.41
CA THR A 85 -13.14 8.34 -1.37
C THR A 85 -12.15 8.45 -0.21
N MET A 86 -10.86 8.57 -0.51
CA MET A 86 -9.83 8.72 0.52
C MET A 86 -9.97 10.03 1.28
N LEU A 87 -10.28 11.13 0.60
CA LEU A 87 -10.56 12.41 1.24
C LEU A 87 -11.74 12.28 2.21
N ALA A 88 -12.85 11.68 1.75
CA ALA A 88 -14.02 11.49 2.59
C ALA A 88 -13.74 10.61 3.82
N TRP A 89 -12.91 9.58 3.69
CA TRP A 89 -12.53 8.72 4.81
C TRP A 89 -11.59 9.42 5.79
N ASN A 90 -10.60 10.12 5.29
CA ASN A 90 -9.63 10.83 6.13
C ASN A 90 -10.25 12.04 6.85
N ALA A 91 -11.26 12.66 6.24
CA ALA A 91 -11.98 13.80 6.81
C ALA A 91 -13.06 13.42 7.84
N ARG A 92 -13.22 12.14 8.18
CA ARG A 92 -14.22 11.68 9.15
C ARG A 92 -13.92 12.23 10.56
N PRO A 93 -14.98 12.57 11.33
CA PRO A 93 -14.80 12.85 12.73
C PRO A 93 -14.33 11.61 13.49
N PRO A 94 -13.47 11.76 14.47
CA PRO A 94 -13.16 10.69 15.40
C PRO A 94 -14.37 10.38 16.30
N ASP A 95 -14.40 9.17 16.86
CA ASP A 95 -15.47 8.75 17.76
C ASP A 95 -15.43 9.55 19.08
N PRO A 96 -16.49 10.30 19.42
CA PRO A 96 -16.57 11.01 20.70
C PRO A 96 -16.49 10.08 21.92
N ALA A 97 -16.93 8.83 21.78
CA ALA A 97 -16.82 7.85 22.87
C ALA A 97 -15.36 7.49 23.21
N VAL A 98 -14.45 7.63 22.22
CA VAL A 98 -13.02 7.38 22.41
C VAL A 98 -12.27 8.64 22.86
N LEU A 99 -12.57 9.80 22.25
CA LEU A 99 -11.83 11.04 22.49
C LEU A 99 -12.47 11.99 23.50
N GLY A 100 -13.67 11.69 24.00
CA GLY A 100 -14.39 12.57 24.93
C GLY A 100 -14.57 13.97 24.37
N GLU A 101 -14.45 14.99 25.22
CA GLU A 101 -14.65 16.39 24.84
C GLU A 101 -13.69 16.91 23.77
N SER A 102 -12.56 16.24 23.57
CA SER A 102 -11.54 16.69 22.59
C SER A 102 -11.84 16.30 21.15
N TRP A 103 -12.89 15.51 20.88
CA TRP A 103 -13.17 14.96 19.53
C TRP A 103 -13.31 16.03 18.45
N ARG A 104 -13.94 17.17 18.81
CA ARG A 104 -14.20 18.25 17.85
C ARG A 104 -12.91 18.96 17.43
N ASP A 105 -12.04 19.27 18.39
CA ASP A 105 -10.78 19.97 18.10
C ASP A 105 -9.86 19.07 17.29
N ARG A 106 -9.81 17.77 17.63
CA ARG A 106 -9.08 16.76 16.85
C ARG A 106 -9.63 16.58 15.45
N TRP A 107 -10.93 16.69 15.27
CA TRP A 107 -11.53 16.64 13.95
C TRP A 107 -11.17 17.87 13.10
N LEU A 108 -11.25 19.08 13.67
CA LEU A 108 -10.87 20.29 12.97
C LEU A 108 -9.39 20.28 12.57
N GLU A 109 -8.51 19.89 13.46
CA GLU A 109 -7.08 19.68 13.18
C GLU A 109 -6.88 18.69 12.01
N ARG A 110 -7.60 17.56 12.02
CA ARG A 110 -7.56 16.58 10.93
C ARG A 110 -8.01 17.17 9.60
N LEU A 111 -9.10 17.96 9.59
CA LEU A 111 -9.60 18.60 8.37
C LEU A 111 -8.57 19.55 7.77
N GLU A 112 -7.88 20.33 8.61
CA GLU A 112 -6.82 21.23 8.17
C GLU A 112 -5.60 20.50 7.62
N GLN A 113 -5.28 19.33 8.15
CA GLN A 113 -4.09 18.55 7.78
C GLN A 113 -4.36 17.49 6.71
N THR A 114 -5.62 17.21 6.36
CA THR A 114 -5.95 16.19 5.35
C THR A 114 -5.47 16.62 3.96
N PRO A 115 -4.54 15.88 3.34
CA PRO A 115 -4.01 16.24 2.04
C PRO A 115 -5.00 15.94 0.91
N LEU A 116 -4.93 16.73 -0.16
CA LEU A 116 -5.59 16.44 -1.42
C LEU A 116 -4.69 15.48 -2.24
N LEU A 117 -4.86 14.18 -2.04
CA LEU A 117 -4.00 13.15 -2.64
C LEU A 117 -3.95 13.24 -4.18
N VAL A 118 -5.05 13.60 -4.83
CA VAL A 118 -5.07 13.76 -6.29
C VAL A 118 -4.07 14.80 -6.78
N GLN A 119 -3.87 15.89 -6.02
CA GLN A 119 -2.91 16.93 -6.39
C GLN A 119 -1.48 16.38 -6.45
N GLU A 120 -1.11 15.57 -5.47
CA GLU A 120 0.17 14.88 -5.43
C GLU A 120 0.30 13.92 -6.61
N TRP A 121 -0.71 13.07 -6.82
CA TRP A 121 -0.65 12.05 -7.88
C TRP A 121 -0.54 12.62 -9.28
N ILE A 122 -1.26 13.71 -9.60
CA ILE A 122 -1.20 14.34 -10.92
C ILE A 122 0.05 15.20 -11.12
N SER A 123 0.77 15.56 -10.06
CA SER A 123 2.06 16.25 -10.18
C SER A 123 3.17 15.34 -10.71
N HIS A 124 3.01 14.01 -10.54
CA HIS A 124 3.95 12.98 -10.98
C HIS A 124 3.46 12.29 -12.25
N GLN A 125 3.46 13.02 -13.40
CA GLN A 125 2.93 12.50 -14.67
C GLN A 125 3.91 11.57 -15.44
N HIS A 126 5.11 11.40 -14.94
CA HIS A 126 6.11 10.52 -15.51
C HIS A 126 6.49 9.43 -14.49
N ARG A 127 7.06 8.33 -14.98
CA ARG A 127 7.57 7.24 -14.14
C ARG A 127 8.85 7.69 -13.43
N ASP A 128 8.68 8.52 -12.41
CA ASP A 128 9.74 9.07 -11.56
C ASP A 128 9.96 8.25 -10.28
N ALA A 129 10.78 8.77 -9.37
CA ALA A 129 11.08 8.12 -8.10
C ALA A 129 9.84 7.90 -7.22
N TYR A 130 8.81 8.74 -7.35
CA TYR A 130 7.56 8.62 -6.61
C TYR A 130 6.83 7.31 -6.91
N TRP A 131 6.68 6.96 -8.20
CA TRP A 131 6.02 5.72 -8.61
C TRP A 131 6.91 4.50 -8.45
N LYS A 132 8.21 4.65 -8.66
CA LYS A 132 9.18 3.56 -8.47
C LYS A 132 9.24 3.09 -7.02
N HIS A 133 9.12 4.01 -6.07
CA HIS A 133 9.14 3.69 -4.64
C HIS A 133 8.07 2.64 -4.28
N GLY A 134 6.87 2.75 -4.83
CA GLY A 134 5.78 1.82 -4.56
C GLY A 134 5.69 0.62 -5.52
N SER A 135 6.74 0.35 -6.31
CA SER A 135 6.69 -0.65 -7.40
C SER A 135 7.80 -1.69 -7.25
N ILE A 136 7.44 -2.96 -7.08
CA ILE A 136 8.42 -4.06 -7.00
C ILE A 136 8.92 -4.52 -8.36
N CYS A 137 8.29 -4.09 -9.45
CA CYS A 137 8.72 -4.42 -10.82
C CYS A 137 10.08 -3.84 -11.20
N GLU A 138 10.65 -2.96 -10.38
CA GLU A 138 12.03 -2.48 -10.56
C GLU A 138 13.05 -3.59 -10.32
N ASP A 139 12.78 -4.47 -9.36
CA ASP A 139 13.61 -5.64 -9.03
C ASP A 139 12.80 -6.73 -8.32
N TYR A 140 12.20 -7.62 -9.06
CA TYR A 140 11.48 -8.77 -8.49
C TYR A 140 12.39 -9.67 -7.65
N SER A 141 13.68 -9.71 -7.98
CA SER A 141 14.64 -10.53 -7.25
C SER A 141 14.86 -10.08 -5.80
N ALA A 142 14.43 -8.89 -5.43
CA ALA A 142 14.44 -8.42 -4.05
C ALA A 142 13.47 -9.21 -3.15
N VAL A 143 12.40 -9.78 -3.68
CA VAL A 143 11.44 -10.59 -2.91
C VAL A 143 11.99 -12.01 -2.72
N LYS A 144 12.38 -12.35 -1.49
CA LYS A 144 13.00 -13.67 -1.17
C LYS A 144 12.08 -14.62 -0.41
N CYS A 145 11.04 -14.12 0.23
CA CYS A 145 10.08 -14.94 0.95
C CYS A 145 9.09 -15.63 -0.01
N ALA A 146 8.34 -16.61 0.47
CA ALA A 146 7.28 -17.24 -0.30
C ALA A 146 6.15 -16.21 -0.58
N VAL A 147 5.63 -16.21 -1.81
CA VAL A 147 4.54 -15.32 -2.25
C VAL A 147 3.36 -16.14 -2.73
N TYR A 148 2.19 -15.87 -2.15
CA TYR A 148 0.92 -16.36 -2.68
C TYR A 148 0.12 -15.17 -3.23
N ALA A 149 0.09 -15.04 -4.55
CA ALA A 149 -0.59 -13.95 -5.22
C ALA A 149 -1.98 -14.37 -5.70
N VAL A 150 -2.99 -13.58 -5.33
CA VAL A 150 -4.39 -13.81 -5.68
C VAL A 150 -4.91 -12.63 -6.49
N GLY A 151 -5.42 -12.88 -7.67
CA GLY A 151 -6.10 -11.93 -8.54
C GLY A 151 -7.22 -12.62 -9.31
N GLY A 152 -8.08 -11.84 -9.92
CA GLY A 152 -9.19 -12.35 -10.74
C GLY A 152 -9.26 -11.65 -12.08
N TRP A 153 -9.92 -12.28 -13.06
CA TRP A 153 -10.08 -11.71 -14.39
C TRP A 153 -10.93 -10.43 -14.41
N ALA A 154 -11.78 -10.24 -13.41
CA ALA A 154 -12.57 -9.02 -13.22
C ALA A 154 -11.87 -7.96 -12.33
N ASP A 155 -10.67 -8.26 -11.84
CA ASP A 155 -9.85 -7.35 -11.05
C ASP A 155 -9.11 -6.37 -11.98
N PRO A 156 -9.05 -5.07 -11.67
CA PRO A 156 -8.27 -4.11 -12.45
C PRO A 156 -6.77 -4.45 -12.50
N TYR A 157 -6.25 -5.25 -11.55
CA TYR A 157 -4.83 -5.65 -11.48
C TYR A 157 -4.57 -7.06 -12.04
N SER A 158 -5.44 -7.58 -12.91
CA SER A 158 -5.33 -8.93 -13.46
C SER A 158 -3.99 -9.23 -14.14
N ASN A 159 -3.30 -8.21 -14.66
CA ASN A 159 -2.00 -8.35 -15.31
C ASN A 159 -0.80 -8.49 -14.36
N ALA A 160 -0.97 -8.17 -13.07
CA ALA A 160 0.12 -8.18 -12.10
C ALA A 160 0.69 -9.59 -11.88
N ILE A 161 -0.19 -10.59 -11.76
CA ILE A 161 0.24 -11.98 -11.51
C ILE A 161 1.09 -12.55 -12.66
N PRO A 162 0.66 -12.46 -13.94
CA PRO A 162 1.52 -12.88 -15.05
C PRO A 162 2.87 -12.17 -15.09
N ARG A 163 2.93 -10.87 -14.79
CA ARG A 163 4.21 -10.13 -14.75
C ARG A 163 5.12 -10.65 -13.63
N MET A 164 4.60 -10.80 -12.42
CA MET A 164 5.37 -11.34 -11.27
C MET A 164 5.89 -12.77 -11.52
N LEU A 165 5.18 -13.58 -12.32
CA LEU A 165 5.63 -14.93 -12.68
C LEU A 165 6.72 -14.94 -13.77
N SER A 166 6.83 -13.85 -14.53
CA SER A 166 7.77 -13.73 -15.64
C SER A 166 9.07 -12.99 -15.25
N GLY A 167 9.06 -12.29 -14.13
CA GLY A 167 10.19 -11.52 -13.58
C GLY A 167 10.85 -12.23 -12.44
#